data_21fb5394e5e0c3ba7aacab43ec38b404
#
_entry.id   21fb5394e5e0c3ba7aacab43ec38b404
#
_cell.length_a   1.000
_cell.length_b   1.000
_cell.length_c   1.000
_cell.angle_alpha   90.00
_cell.angle_beta   90.00
_cell.angle_gamma   90.00
#
_symmetry.space_group_name_H-M   'P 1'
#
loop_
_entity.id
_entity.type
_entity.pdbx_description
1 polymer ?
#
loop_
_entity_poly.entity_id
_entity_poly.type
_entity_poly.pdbx_seq_one_letter_code
_entity_poly.pdbx_strand_id
1 'polypeptide(L)'
;ELSPLAERMGNVNTITRLPDGRLRGDNTDYFGFQCLVEELGVRVSGKKVLVLGATGGAGTTASMVLGDLGAIVVPVGRTSEVNYDNIAQQSDAVLLVNCTPAGMFPHCPDAPCTLEGLDALEGVIDIVYNPARTGLMLEAECRGIPCIGGLLMLVAQAAQAVERYTGQVTPRERILDVTERLSRREQNIALIGMPGSGKTRVGEQIALLTGREHIDLDRALEERLGMPCADFIVERGEAAFREQETAELADISKRSGLRSEEHTSELQSLHS
;
A
#
# COMPACT_ATOMS: atom_id res chain seq x y z
N GLU A 1 10.34 -30.90 8.16
CA GLU A 1 10.44 -30.95 6.69
C GLU A 1 10.04 -29.61 6.07
N LEU A 2 10.48 -29.37 4.83
CA LEU A 2 10.05 -28.20 4.04
C LEU A 2 9.05 -28.65 2.98
N SER A 3 8.12 -27.75 2.64
CA SER A 3 7.35 -27.93 1.41
C SER A 3 8.24 -27.75 0.18
N PRO A 4 7.93 -28.36 -0.97
CA PRO A 4 8.72 -28.15 -2.20
C PRO A 4 8.85 -26.68 -2.59
N LEU A 5 7.84 -25.88 -2.29
CA LEU A 5 7.88 -24.43 -2.55
C LEU A 5 8.85 -23.73 -1.59
N ALA A 6 8.77 -23.99 -0.30
CA ALA A 6 9.67 -23.40 0.69
C ALA A 6 11.13 -23.81 0.45
N GLU A 7 11.37 -25.06 0.03
CA GLU A 7 12.70 -25.55 -0.34
C GLU A 7 13.26 -24.79 -1.55
N ARG A 8 12.44 -24.61 -2.61
CA ARG A 8 12.81 -23.85 -3.82
C ARG A 8 13.04 -22.37 -3.54
N MET A 9 12.24 -21.78 -2.64
CA MET A 9 12.37 -20.37 -2.24
C MET A 9 13.52 -20.12 -1.27
N GLY A 10 13.97 -21.15 -0.55
CA GLY A 10 14.98 -21.03 0.50
C GLY A 10 14.53 -20.26 1.74
N ASN A 11 13.21 -20.04 1.91
CA ASN A 11 12.66 -19.37 3.08
C ASN A 11 11.30 -19.94 3.50
N VAL A 12 10.93 -19.69 4.77
CA VAL A 12 9.70 -20.14 5.42
C VAL A 12 9.07 -18.98 6.17
N ASN A 13 7.78 -18.75 5.97
CA ASN A 13 6.99 -17.80 6.77
C ASN A 13 5.85 -18.47 7.56
N THR A 14 5.55 -19.75 7.27
CA THR A 14 4.46 -20.50 7.90
C THR A 14 4.96 -21.86 8.37
N ILE A 15 4.71 -22.22 9.64
CA ILE A 15 5.09 -23.51 10.21
C ILE A 15 3.86 -24.22 10.75
N THR A 16 3.61 -25.43 10.27
CA THR A 16 2.49 -26.27 10.72
C THR A 16 3.02 -27.53 11.42
N ARG A 17 2.22 -28.05 12.38
CA ARG A 17 2.48 -29.34 13.01
C ARG A 17 1.69 -30.41 12.27
N LEU A 18 2.40 -31.43 11.82
CA LEU A 18 1.81 -32.62 11.18
C LEU A 18 1.17 -33.57 12.21
N PRO A 19 0.25 -34.45 11.79
CA PRO A 19 -0.40 -35.42 12.69
C PRO A 19 0.58 -36.33 13.43
N ASP A 20 1.75 -36.59 12.86
CA ASP A 20 2.82 -37.42 13.47
C ASP A 20 3.72 -36.60 14.41
N GLY A 21 3.42 -35.33 14.65
CA GLY A 21 4.14 -34.40 15.54
C GLY A 21 5.32 -33.69 14.92
N ARG A 22 5.74 -34.01 13.68
CA ARG A 22 6.78 -33.25 12.95
C ARG A 22 6.32 -31.87 12.59
N LEU A 23 7.27 -30.95 12.38
CA LEU A 23 7.01 -29.61 11.86
C LEU A 23 7.26 -29.58 10.37
N ARG A 24 6.37 -28.86 9.66
CA ARG A 24 6.50 -28.56 8.24
C ARG A 24 6.56 -27.06 8.03
N GLY A 25 7.63 -26.61 7.36
CA GLY A 25 7.78 -25.22 6.92
C GLY A 25 7.22 -25.03 5.51
N ASP A 26 6.48 -23.95 5.32
CA ASP A 26 5.90 -23.53 4.03
C ASP A 26 6.08 -22.04 3.83
N ASN A 27 5.81 -21.56 2.61
CA ASN A 27 5.81 -20.14 2.29
C ASN A 27 4.50 -19.74 1.60
N THR A 28 3.78 -18.82 2.23
CA THR A 28 2.49 -18.33 1.75
C THR A 28 2.58 -16.99 0.99
N ASP A 29 3.75 -16.30 1.03
CA ASP A 29 3.97 -15.06 0.30
C ASP A 29 3.90 -15.26 -1.21
N TYR A 30 4.34 -16.44 -1.70
CA TYR A 30 4.24 -16.81 -3.10
C TYR A 30 2.81 -16.70 -3.62
N PHE A 31 1.85 -17.32 -2.91
CA PHE A 31 0.43 -17.24 -3.25
C PHE A 31 -0.10 -15.82 -3.12
N GLY A 32 0.31 -15.12 -2.05
CA GLY A 32 -0.09 -13.74 -1.84
C GLY A 32 0.31 -12.83 -3.01
N PHE A 33 1.55 -12.94 -3.47
CA PHE A 33 2.04 -12.14 -4.60
C PHE A 33 1.41 -12.57 -5.92
N GLN A 34 1.21 -13.88 -6.13
CA GLN A 34 0.49 -14.38 -7.30
C GLN A 34 -0.91 -13.76 -7.43
N CYS A 35 -1.64 -13.64 -6.31
CA CYS A 35 -2.94 -12.97 -6.28
C CYS A 35 -2.87 -11.50 -6.74
N LEU A 36 -1.81 -10.75 -6.41
CA LEU A 36 -1.63 -9.39 -6.90
C LEU A 36 -1.49 -9.33 -8.42
N VAL A 37 -0.64 -10.20 -8.98
CA VAL A 37 -0.42 -10.24 -10.44
C VAL A 37 -1.70 -10.60 -11.19
N GLU A 38 -2.44 -11.60 -10.66
CA GLU A 38 -3.72 -12.02 -11.24
C GLU A 38 -4.79 -10.93 -11.17
N GLU A 39 -4.88 -10.20 -10.04
CA GLU A 39 -5.88 -9.14 -9.86
C GLU A 39 -5.57 -7.92 -10.72
N LEU A 40 -4.30 -7.54 -10.86
CA LEU A 40 -3.89 -6.47 -11.77
C LEU A 40 -4.15 -6.80 -13.23
N GLY A 41 -4.11 -8.09 -13.61
CA GLY A 41 -4.47 -8.58 -14.94
C GLY A 41 -3.46 -8.30 -16.05
N VAL A 42 -2.25 -7.84 -15.72
CA VAL A 42 -1.18 -7.61 -16.71
C VAL A 42 -0.59 -8.93 -17.18
N ARG A 43 -0.49 -9.11 -18.49
CA ARG A 43 0.14 -10.29 -19.09
C ARG A 43 1.67 -10.12 -19.12
N VAL A 44 2.38 -10.92 -18.34
CA VAL A 44 3.82 -10.80 -18.16
C VAL A 44 4.66 -11.80 -18.96
N SER A 45 4.05 -12.87 -19.49
CA SER A 45 4.77 -13.94 -20.19
C SER A 45 5.51 -13.41 -21.41
N GLY A 46 6.83 -13.65 -21.46
CA GLY A 46 7.73 -13.17 -22.50
C GLY A 46 8.03 -11.68 -22.46
N LYS A 47 7.50 -10.94 -21.48
CA LYS A 47 7.66 -9.49 -21.35
C LYS A 47 8.61 -9.11 -20.22
N LYS A 48 9.24 -7.95 -20.35
CA LYS A 48 10.15 -7.39 -19.34
C LYS A 48 9.37 -6.84 -18.15
N VAL A 49 9.81 -7.24 -16.95
CA VAL A 49 9.25 -6.79 -15.67
C VAL A 49 10.39 -6.29 -14.78
N LEU A 50 10.25 -5.10 -14.22
CA LEU A 50 11.21 -4.50 -13.31
C LEU A 50 10.83 -4.82 -11.86
N VAL A 51 11.76 -5.35 -11.06
CA VAL A 51 11.54 -5.64 -9.65
C VAL A 51 12.51 -4.82 -8.80
N LEU A 52 12.00 -3.81 -8.13
CA LEU A 52 12.75 -2.97 -7.20
C LEU A 52 12.94 -3.73 -5.87
N GLY A 53 14.16 -3.76 -5.36
CA GLY A 53 14.47 -4.49 -4.12
C GLY A 53 14.44 -6.02 -4.29
N ALA A 54 14.80 -6.53 -5.47
CA ALA A 54 14.73 -7.93 -5.85
C ALA A 54 15.52 -8.90 -4.95
N THR A 55 16.51 -8.41 -4.19
CA THR A 55 17.35 -9.21 -3.29
C THR A 55 16.75 -9.41 -1.89
N GLY A 56 15.70 -8.65 -1.53
CA GLY A 56 14.96 -8.84 -0.27
C GLY A 56 14.01 -10.03 -0.34
N GLY A 57 13.50 -10.48 0.82
CA GLY A 57 12.58 -11.63 0.89
C GLY A 57 11.36 -11.50 -0.05
N ALA A 58 10.68 -10.37 0.00
CA ALA A 58 9.54 -10.10 -0.87
C ALA A 58 9.95 -9.97 -2.35
N GLY A 59 11.10 -9.34 -2.64
CA GLY A 59 11.62 -9.20 -4.00
C GLY A 59 12.02 -10.55 -4.61
N THR A 60 12.59 -11.46 -3.82
CA THR A 60 12.89 -12.83 -4.23
C THR A 60 11.59 -13.60 -4.54
N THR A 61 10.57 -13.44 -3.69
CA THR A 61 9.25 -14.03 -3.91
C THR A 61 8.62 -13.51 -5.21
N ALA A 62 8.59 -12.18 -5.39
CA ALA A 62 8.04 -11.55 -6.59
C ALA A 62 8.77 -12.02 -7.85
N SER A 63 10.12 -12.04 -7.81
CA SER A 63 10.93 -12.50 -8.94
C SER A 63 10.67 -13.96 -9.32
N MET A 64 10.47 -14.82 -8.31
CA MET A 64 10.15 -16.23 -8.54
C MET A 64 8.77 -16.41 -9.17
N VAL A 65 7.73 -15.77 -8.61
CA VAL A 65 6.37 -15.85 -9.16
C VAL A 65 6.34 -15.34 -10.60
N LEU A 66 6.96 -14.18 -10.87
CA LEU A 66 7.01 -13.59 -12.21
C LEU A 66 7.77 -14.48 -13.19
N GLY A 67 8.89 -15.08 -12.75
CA GLY A 67 9.65 -16.04 -13.55
C GLY A 67 8.83 -17.29 -13.88
N ASP A 68 8.07 -17.85 -12.93
CA ASP A 68 7.16 -18.98 -13.12
C ASP A 68 6.01 -18.64 -14.09
N LEU A 69 5.60 -17.36 -14.14
CA LEU A 69 4.63 -16.83 -15.11
C LEU A 69 5.26 -16.51 -16.47
N GLY A 70 6.57 -16.80 -16.66
CA GLY A 70 7.28 -16.63 -17.90
C GLY A 70 7.76 -15.21 -18.18
N ALA A 71 7.80 -14.32 -17.18
CA ALA A 71 8.32 -12.96 -17.34
C ALA A 71 9.85 -12.95 -17.49
N ILE A 72 10.36 -11.94 -18.19
CA ILE A 72 11.78 -11.58 -18.20
C ILE A 72 12.00 -10.61 -17.03
N VAL A 73 12.41 -11.16 -15.88
CA VAL A 73 12.59 -10.38 -14.66
C VAL A 73 13.92 -9.64 -14.69
N VAL A 74 13.86 -8.32 -14.54
CA VAL A 74 15.02 -7.44 -14.42
C VAL A 74 15.09 -6.90 -12.99
N PRO A 75 16.09 -7.32 -12.21
CA PRO A 75 16.28 -6.81 -10.86
C PRO A 75 16.80 -5.38 -10.89
N VAL A 76 16.14 -4.50 -10.11
CA VAL A 76 16.55 -3.11 -9.94
C VAL A 76 16.99 -2.89 -8.49
N GLY A 77 18.16 -2.34 -8.31
CA GLY A 77 18.73 -2.07 -6.99
C GLY A 77 19.91 -1.11 -7.08
N ARG A 78 20.40 -0.64 -5.94
CA ARG A 78 21.50 0.35 -5.88
C ARG A 78 22.81 -0.10 -6.53
N THR A 79 23.06 -1.39 -6.55
CA THR A 79 24.28 -2.01 -7.08
C THR A 79 24.02 -2.97 -8.25
N SER A 80 22.77 -3.05 -8.74
CA SER A 80 22.42 -3.86 -9.90
C SER A 80 22.84 -3.17 -11.20
N GLU A 81 22.94 -3.94 -12.28
CA GLU A 81 23.19 -3.41 -13.63
C GLU A 81 22.14 -2.36 -14.01
N VAL A 82 20.85 -2.70 -13.79
CA VAL A 82 19.77 -1.72 -13.80
C VAL A 82 19.59 -1.19 -12.39
N ASN A 83 19.74 0.12 -12.24
CA ASN A 83 19.65 0.82 -10.95
C ASN A 83 18.73 2.04 -11.06
N TYR A 84 18.57 2.78 -9.98
CA TYR A 84 17.67 3.93 -9.93
C TYR A 84 18.07 5.10 -10.83
N ASP A 85 19.35 5.17 -11.27
CA ASP A 85 19.84 6.25 -12.15
C ASP A 85 19.58 5.95 -13.63
N ASN A 86 19.47 4.66 -13.98
CA ASN A 86 19.31 4.23 -15.38
C ASN A 86 18.00 3.46 -15.67
N ILE A 87 17.12 3.34 -14.69
CA ILE A 87 15.83 2.63 -14.84
C ILE A 87 14.97 3.19 -15.97
N ALA A 88 15.02 4.50 -16.22
CA ALA A 88 14.32 5.16 -17.32
C ALA A 88 14.70 4.64 -18.72
N GLN A 89 15.85 3.96 -18.85
CA GLN A 89 16.26 3.32 -20.11
C GLN A 89 15.53 2.00 -20.39
N GLN A 90 14.71 1.51 -19.44
CA GLN A 90 13.92 0.28 -19.57
C GLN A 90 12.52 0.56 -20.11
N SER A 91 12.42 1.38 -21.17
CA SER A 91 11.17 1.89 -21.73
C SER A 91 10.23 0.80 -22.28
N ASP A 92 10.73 -0.41 -22.51
CA ASP A 92 9.99 -1.59 -22.98
C ASP A 92 9.43 -2.47 -21.84
N ALA A 93 9.67 -2.10 -20.58
CA ALA A 93 9.12 -2.82 -19.43
C ALA A 93 7.61 -2.61 -19.30
N VAL A 94 6.86 -3.69 -19.12
CA VAL A 94 5.39 -3.64 -19.03
C VAL A 94 4.87 -3.61 -17.62
N LEU A 95 5.67 -4.04 -16.64
CA LEU A 95 5.28 -4.06 -15.23
C LEU A 95 6.43 -3.57 -14.36
N LEU A 96 6.13 -2.70 -13.42
CA LEU A 96 7.03 -2.30 -12.34
C LEU A 96 6.50 -2.83 -11.02
N VAL A 97 7.37 -3.49 -10.26
CA VAL A 97 7.04 -4.03 -8.93
C VAL A 97 7.95 -3.40 -7.89
N ASN A 98 7.38 -2.68 -6.93
CA ASN A 98 8.11 -2.17 -5.77
C ASN A 98 8.06 -3.20 -4.63
N CYS A 99 9.21 -3.78 -4.31
CA CYS A 99 9.42 -4.64 -3.13
C CYS A 99 10.32 -3.96 -2.08
N THR A 100 10.51 -2.65 -2.16
CA THR A 100 11.24 -1.86 -1.17
C THR A 100 10.31 -1.25 -0.14
N PRO A 101 10.80 -0.81 1.02
CA PRO A 101 10.00 -0.07 1.99
C PRO A 101 9.81 1.42 1.62
N ALA A 102 10.31 1.89 0.46
CA ALA A 102 10.12 3.28 0.05
C ALA A 102 8.64 3.59 -0.16
N GLY A 103 8.18 4.68 0.39
CA GLY A 103 6.77 5.07 0.38
C GLY A 103 5.94 4.50 1.53
N MET A 104 6.51 3.62 2.36
CA MET A 104 5.85 3.12 3.56
C MET A 104 5.84 4.18 4.67
N PHE A 105 4.73 4.26 5.40
CA PHE A 105 4.65 5.14 6.58
C PHE A 105 5.82 4.90 7.55
N PRO A 106 6.42 5.95 8.14
CA PRO A 106 6.05 7.38 8.07
C PRO A 106 6.67 8.15 6.88
N HIS A 107 7.43 7.50 6.00
CA HIS A 107 8.16 8.13 4.89
C HIS A 107 7.30 8.21 3.62
N CYS A 108 6.04 8.60 3.75
CA CYS A 108 5.15 8.87 2.64
C CYS A 108 5.03 10.39 2.42
N PRO A 109 4.91 10.86 1.16
CA PRO A 109 4.68 10.10 -0.07
C PRO A 109 5.94 9.73 -0.86
N ASP A 110 7.07 9.45 -0.21
CA ASP A 110 8.30 9.05 -0.92
C ASP A 110 8.02 7.93 -1.93
N ALA A 111 8.79 7.91 -3.02
CA ALA A 111 8.74 6.86 -4.02
C ALA A 111 10.16 6.35 -4.31
N PRO A 112 10.34 5.06 -4.63
CA PRO A 112 11.66 4.51 -4.91
C PRO A 112 12.27 5.04 -6.20
N CYS A 113 11.44 5.42 -7.17
CA CYS A 113 11.79 6.02 -8.46
C CYS A 113 10.60 6.77 -9.03
N THR A 114 10.80 7.50 -10.12
CA THR A 114 9.73 8.03 -10.96
C THR A 114 9.39 7.03 -12.08
N LEU A 115 8.21 7.18 -12.69
CA LEU A 115 7.81 6.39 -13.86
C LEU A 115 8.23 7.03 -15.18
N GLU A 116 9.03 8.10 -15.14
CA GLU A 116 9.51 8.78 -16.34
C GLU A 116 10.38 7.85 -17.19
N GLY A 117 10.15 7.84 -18.52
CA GLY A 117 10.86 6.99 -19.47
C GLY A 117 10.41 5.53 -19.50
N LEU A 118 9.44 5.12 -18.68
CA LEU A 118 8.85 3.78 -18.68
C LEU A 118 7.53 3.78 -19.48
N ASP A 119 7.62 4.03 -20.78
CA ASP A 119 6.47 4.36 -21.63
C ASP A 119 5.58 3.15 -21.98
N ALA A 120 6.10 1.91 -21.86
CA ALA A 120 5.35 0.69 -22.13
C ALA A 120 4.66 0.10 -20.91
N LEU A 121 4.67 0.76 -19.74
CA LEU A 121 4.05 0.22 -18.54
C LEU A 121 2.54 -0.02 -18.72
N GLU A 122 2.14 -1.25 -18.51
CA GLU A 122 0.75 -1.72 -18.47
C GLU A 122 0.25 -1.85 -17.02
N GLY A 123 1.16 -1.76 -16.02
CA GLY A 123 0.79 -1.85 -14.62
C GLY A 123 1.91 -1.55 -13.63
N VAL A 124 1.52 -1.27 -12.38
CA VAL A 124 2.42 -1.08 -11.24
C VAL A 124 1.90 -1.89 -10.06
N ILE A 125 2.77 -2.67 -9.43
CA ILE A 125 2.52 -3.34 -8.15
C ILE A 125 3.40 -2.69 -7.09
N ASP A 126 2.80 -2.24 -6.00
CA ASP A 126 3.54 -1.80 -4.82
C ASP A 126 3.17 -2.69 -3.63
N ILE A 127 4.12 -3.47 -3.09
CA ILE A 127 3.80 -4.35 -1.96
C ILE A 127 3.60 -3.59 -0.64
N VAL A 128 3.87 -2.29 -0.59
CA VAL A 128 3.50 -1.45 0.54
C VAL A 128 1.98 -1.40 0.63
N TYR A 129 1.45 -1.59 1.84
CA TYR A 129 0.02 -1.55 2.12
C TYR A 129 -0.36 -0.39 3.06
N ASN A 130 0.61 0.23 3.68
CA ASN A 130 0.41 1.41 4.53
C ASN A 130 1.46 2.49 4.18
N PRO A 131 1.04 3.59 3.55
CA PRO A 131 -0.35 4.00 3.21
C PRO A 131 -0.99 3.10 2.14
N ALA A 132 -2.31 3.17 2.04
CA ALA A 132 -3.07 2.43 1.01
C ALA A 132 -2.72 2.87 -0.43
N ARG A 133 -2.26 4.12 -0.60
CA ARG A 133 -1.80 4.70 -1.86
C ARG A 133 -0.44 5.35 -1.63
N THR A 134 0.60 4.74 -2.16
CA THR A 134 1.97 5.26 -2.10
C THR A 134 2.21 6.35 -3.15
N GLY A 135 3.30 7.11 -3.01
CA GLY A 135 3.69 8.10 -4.02
C GLY A 135 3.85 7.48 -5.42
N LEU A 136 4.38 6.26 -5.50
CA LEU A 136 4.52 5.52 -6.74
C LEU A 136 3.14 5.18 -7.37
N MET A 137 2.18 4.74 -6.56
CA MET A 137 0.81 4.46 -7.05
C MET A 137 0.10 5.73 -7.48
N LEU A 138 0.25 6.84 -6.74
CA LEU A 138 -0.31 8.13 -7.13
C LEU A 138 0.23 8.62 -8.47
N GLU A 139 1.53 8.44 -8.74
CA GLU A 139 2.12 8.77 -10.04
C GLU A 139 1.55 7.87 -11.15
N ALA A 140 1.41 6.57 -10.90
CA ALA A 140 0.79 5.63 -11.86
C ALA A 140 -0.65 6.04 -12.19
N GLU A 141 -1.48 6.36 -11.19
CA GLU A 141 -2.85 6.83 -11.37
C GLU A 141 -2.92 8.13 -12.18
N CYS A 142 -2.05 9.11 -11.90
CA CYS A 142 -1.96 10.36 -12.68
C CYS A 142 -1.65 10.12 -14.15
N ARG A 143 -0.95 9.04 -14.48
CA ARG A 143 -0.61 8.63 -15.85
C ARG A 143 -1.64 7.68 -16.45
N GLY A 144 -2.69 7.30 -15.72
CA GLY A 144 -3.69 6.34 -16.16
C GLY A 144 -3.18 4.90 -16.24
N ILE A 145 -2.10 4.58 -15.53
CA ILE A 145 -1.53 3.24 -15.46
C ILE A 145 -2.20 2.47 -14.32
N PRO A 146 -2.81 1.29 -14.58
CA PRO A 146 -3.38 0.45 -13.54
C PRO A 146 -2.35 0.13 -12.44
N CYS A 147 -2.76 0.22 -11.17
CA CYS A 147 -1.87 -0.09 -10.07
C CYS A 147 -2.59 -0.82 -8.93
N ILE A 148 -1.84 -1.59 -8.14
CA ILE A 148 -2.36 -2.34 -6.99
C ILE A 148 -1.37 -2.30 -5.83
N GLY A 149 -1.90 -2.07 -4.61
CA GLY A 149 -1.14 -2.07 -3.36
C GLY A 149 -1.07 -3.43 -2.67
N GLY A 150 -0.19 -3.55 -1.68
CA GLY A 150 0.16 -4.82 -1.01
C GLY A 150 -0.92 -5.44 -0.13
N LEU A 151 -2.04 -4.76 0.13
CA LEU A 151 -3.07 -5.25 1.06
C LEU A 151 -3.65 -6.60 0.63
N LEU A 152 -3.90 -6.82 -0.67
CA LEU A 152 -4.38 -8.11 -1.17
C LEU A 152 -3.36 -9.22 -0.93
N MET A 153 -2.06 -8.96 -1.12
CA MET A 153 -1.01 -9.93 -0.79
C MET A 153 -1.04 -10.30 0.67
N LEU A 154 -1.16 -9.31 1.58
CA LEU A 154 -1.24 -9.52 3.02
C LEU A 154 -2.43 -10.42 3.40
N VAL A 155 -3.60 -10.18 2.84
CA VAL A 155 -4.81 -10.99 3.12
C VAL A 155 -4.70 -12.38 2.50
N ALA A 156 -4.26 -12.50 1.26
CA ALA A 156 -4.16 -13.77 0.55
C ALA A 156 -3.14 -14.72 1.21
N GLN A 157 -1.96 -14.22 1.59
CA GLN A 157 -0.96 -15.05 2.28
C GLN A 157 -1.47 -15.51 3.65
N ALA A 158 -2.21 -14.65 4.39
CA ALA A 158 -2.82 -15.02 5.65
C ALA A 158 -3.93 -16.08 5.46
N ALA A 159 -4.77 -15.95 4.44
CA ALA A 159 -5.78 -16.94 4.08
C ALA A 159 -5.14 -18.31 3.78
N GLN A 160 -4.06 -18.32 3.01
CA GLN A 160 -3.34 -19.56 2.73
C GLN A 160 -2.69 -20.16 3.99
N ALA A 161 -2.17 -19.33 4.92
CA ALA A 161 -1.67 -19.81 6.20
C ALA A 161 -2.79 -20.49 7.02
N VAL A 162 -3.99 -19.87 7.07
CA VAL A 162 -5.18 -20.48 7.70
C VAL A 162 -5.52 -21.84 7.06
N GLU A 163 -5.46 -21.95 5.73
CA GLU A 163 -5.67 -23.23 5.04
C GLU A 163 -4.64 -24.29 5.49
N ARG A 164 -3.36 -23.90 5.66
CA ARG A 164 -2.33 -24.82 6.17
C ARG A 164 -2.61 -25.30 7.58
N TYR A 165 -3.18 -24.43 8.44
CA TYR A 165 -3.50 -24.78 9.84
C TYR A 165 -4.77 -25.60 9.98
N THR A 166 -5.79 -25.34 9.16
CA THR A 166 -7.14 -25.88 9.34
C THR A 166 -7.51 -26.97 8.33
N GLY A 167 -6.81 -27.01 7.19
CA GLY A 167 -7.17 -27.85 6.04
C GLY A 167 -8.38 -27.35 5.26
N GLN A 168 -8.91 -26.17 5.59
CA GLN A 168 -10.07 -25.58 4.93
C GLN A 168 -9.64 -24.57 3.88
N VAL A 169 -10.07 -24.76 2.62
CA VAL A 169 -9.76 -23.86 1.51
C VAL A 169 -10.56 -22.55 1.66
N THR A 170 -9.88 -21.43 1.53
CA THR A 170 -10.51 -20.11 1.52
C THR A 170 -10.84 -19.69 0.09
N PRO A 171 -12.14 -19.54 -0.28
CA PRO A 171 -12.51 -19.10 -1.61
C PRO A 171 -11.94 -17.72 -1.97
N ARG A 172 -11.60 -17.51 -3.25
CA ARG A 172 -11.04 -16.23 -3.73
C ARG A 172 -11.96 -15.05 -3.39
N GLU A 173 -13.28 -15.23 -3.54
CA GLU A 173 -14.27 -14.18 -3.23
C GLU A 173 -14.19 -13.75 -1.77
N ARG A 174 -13.85 -14.68 -0.86
CA ARG A 174 -13.67 -14.35 0.56
C ARG A 174 -12.41 -13.55 0.81
N ILE A 175 -11.31 -13.84 0.09
CA ILE A 175 -10.06 -13.08 0.15
C ILE A 175 -10.32 -11.65 -0.31
N LEU A 176 -11.01 -11.47 -1.44
CA LEU A 176 -11.34 -10.15 -1.99
C LEU A 176 -12.31 -9.37 -1.07
N ASP A 177 -13.36 -10.01 -0.53
CA ASP A 177 -14.28 -9.38 0.45
C ASP A 177 -13.53 -8.87 1.68
N VAL A 178 -12.63 -9.68 2.25
CA VAL A 178 -11.83 -9.27 3.41
C VAL A 178 -10.90 -8.11 3.06
N THR A 179 -10.24 -8.18 1.90
CA THR A 179 -9.36 -7.12 1.41
C THR A 179 -10.13 -5.80 1.24
N GLU A 180 -11.29 -5.83 0.61
CA GLU A 180 -12.13 -4.64 0.42
C GLU A 180 -12.61 -4.06 1.76
N ARG A 181 -13.03 -4.91 2.70
CA ARG A 181 -13.46 -4.47 4.03
C ARG A 181 -12.34 -3.83 4.82
N LEU A 182 -11.12 -4.37 4.75
CA LEU A 182 -9.94 -3.77 5.37
C LEU A 182 -9.58 -2.45 4.70
N SER A 183 -9.53 -2.41 3.36
CA SER A 183 -9.29 -1.19 2.60
C SER A 183 -10.27 -0.08 2.99
N ARG A 184 -11.57 -0.38 3.06
CA ARG A 184 -12.58 0.61 3.51
C ARG A 184 -12.38 1.09 4.93
N ARG A 185 -11.81 0.27 5.82
CA ARG A 185 -11.51 0.68 7.21
C ARG A 185 -10.32 1.63 7.27
N GLU A 186 -9.34 1.42 6.41
CA GLU A 186 -8.13 2.25 6.34
C GLU A 186 -8.37 3.57 5.56
N GLN A 187 -9.41 3.67 4.76
CA GLN A 187 -9.73 4.89 4.02
C GLN A 187 -10.30 5.96 4.93
N ASN A 188 -9.85 7.18 4.74
CA ASN A 188 -10.42 8.35 5.39
C ASN A 188 -11.63 8.88 4.62
N ILE A 189 -12.49 9.56 5.33
CA ILE A 189 -13.64 10.24 4.76
C ILE A 189 -13.38 11.74 4.88
N ALA A 190 -13.04 12.40 3.76
CA ALA A 190 -12.94 13.85 3.71
C ALA A 190 -14.29 14.46 3.28
N LEU A 191 -14.83 15.35 4.11
CA LEU A 191 -16.04 16.11 3.80
C LEU A 191 -15.66 17.46 3.20
N ILE A 192 -16.00 17.66 1.93
CA ILE A 192 -15.75 18.90 1.19
C ILE A 192 -17.08 19.59 0.94
N GLY A 193 -17.10 20.92 1.02
CA GLY A 193 -18.30 21.70 0.72
C GLY A 193 -18.20 23.14 1.22
N MET A 194 -19.14 23.99 0.80
CA MET A 194 -19.18 25.40 1.18
C MET A 194 -19.39 25.59 2.69
N PRO A 195 -18.97 26.74 3.25
CA PRO A 195 -19.34 27.13 4.60
C PRO A 195 -20.84 27.01 4.83
N GLY A 196 -21.26 26.49 5.99
CA GLY A 196 -22.68 26.34 6.33
C GLY A 196 -23.40 25.16 5.66
N SER A 197 -22.74 24.33 4.84
CA SER A 197 -23.36 23.16 4.18
C SER A 197 -23.65 21.97 5.12
N GLY A 198 -23.30 22.08 6.41
CA GLY A 198 -23.58 21.04 7.41
C GLY A 198 -22.50 19.96 7.51
N LYS A 199 -21.29 20.18 6.98
CA LYS A 199 -20.16 19.22 7.03
C LYS A 199 -19.88 18.69 8.44
N THR A 200 -19.74 19.57 9.41
CA THR A 200 -19.44 19.22 10.79
C THR A 200 -20.49 18.26 11.36
N ARG A 201 -21.79 18.56 11.17
CA ARG A 201 -22.87 17.68 11.63
C ARG A 201 -22.85 16.31 10.95
N VAL A 202 -22.59 16.29 9.64
CA VAL A 202 -22.48 15.02 8.89
C VAL A 202 -21.23 14.25 9.34
N GLY A 203 -20.10 14.92 9.57
CA GLY A 203 -18.87 14.34 10.09
C GLY A 203 -19.06 13.67 11.45
N GLU A 204 -19.70 14.36 12.39
CA GLU A 204 -20.04 13.81 13.71
C GLU A 204 -20.91 12.55 13.61
N GLN A 205 -21.92 12.55 12.70
CA GLN A 205 -22.77 11.39 12.50
C GLN A 205 -22.03 10.20 11.88
N ILE A 206 -21.16 10.46 10.90
CA ILE A 206 -20.30 9.42 10.32
C ILE A 206 -19.36 8.85 11.37
N ALA A 207 -18.72 9.71 12.18
CA ALA A 207 -17.85 9.29 13.27
C ALA A 207 -18.56 8.37 14.25
N LEU A 208 -19.77 8.75 14.67
CA LEU A 208 -20.60 7.95 15.58
C LEU A 208 -20.97 6.59 14.98
N LEU A 209 -21.36 6.54 13.70
CA LEU A 209 -21.78 5.31 13.03
C LEU A 209 -20.62 4.37 12.70
N THR A 210 -19.43 4.91 12.46
CA THR A 210 -18.26 4.13 12.01
C THR A 210 -17.24 3.88 13.12
N GLY A 211 -17.37 4.54 14.28
CA GLY A 211 -16.39 4.52 15.36
C GLY A 211 -15.08 5.24 15.02
N ARG A 212 -15.11 6.14 14.02
CA ARG A 212 -13.95 6.93 13.59
C ARG A 212 -13.86 8.22 14.38
N GLU A 213 -12.67 8.78 14.50
CA GLU A 213 -12.50 10.13 15.02
C GLU A 213 -12.99 11.16 13.99
N HIS A 214 -13.62 12.21 14.48
CA HIS A 214 -14.01 13.38 13.70
C HIS A 214 -13.02 14.51 13.96
N ILE A 215 -12.36 15.00 12.91
CA ILE A 215 -11.48 16.16 12.98
C ILE A 215 -12.12 17.28 12.19
N ASP A 216 -12.34 18.39 12.86
CA ASP A 216 -12.70 19.66 12.23
C ASP A 216 -11.40 20.43 11.96
N LEU A 217 -11.08 20.64 10.69
CA LEU A 217 -9.82 21.24 10.27
C LEU A 217 -9.66 22.67 10.76
N ASP A 218 -10.74 23.45 10.72
CA ASP A 218 -10.72 24.84 11.18
C ASP A 218 -10.35 24.89 12.67
N ARG A 219 -10.95 24.03 13.48
CA ARG A 219 -10.64 23.92 14.89
C ARG A 219 -9.19 23.46 15.16
N ALA A 220 -8.72 22.48 14.43
CA ALA A 220 -7.33 22.00 14.56
C ALA A 220 -6.32 23.12 14.19
N LEU A 221 -6.65 23.91 13.15
CA LEU A 221 -5.85 25.07 12.78
C LEU A 221 -5.86 26.16 13.85
N GLU A 222 -7.02 26.51 14.42
CA GLU A 222 -7.12 27.50 15.49
C GLU A 222 -6.32 27.10 16.73
N GLU A 223 -6.36 25.81 17.10
CA GLU A 223 -5.55 25.27 18.19
C GLU A 223 -4.03 25.40 17.90
N ARG A 224 -3.62 25.13 16.67
CA ARG A 224 -2.22 25.26 16.22
C ARG A 224 -1.74 26.71 16.12
N LEU A 225 -2.59 27.61 15.61
CA LEU A 225 -2.28 29.01 15.40
C LEU A 225 -2.39 29.84 16.69
N GLY A 226 -3.13 29.35 17.67
CA GLY A 226 -3.43 30.06 18.93
C GLY A 226 -4.36 31.26 18.73
N MET A 227 -5.02 31.35 17.58
CA MET A 227 -5.97 32.43 17.24
C MET A 227 -7.02 31.93 16.25
N PRO A 228 -8.19 32.62 16.13
CA PRO A 228 -9.20 32.31 15.12
C PRO A 228 -8.65 32.38 13.70
N CYS A 229 -9.10 31.47 12.83
CA CYS A 229 -8.69 31.45 11.42
C CYS A 229 -8.94 32.79 10.70
N ALA A 230 -10.07 33.43 10.99
CA ALA A 230 -10.41 34.74 10.39
C ALA A 230 -9.40 35.82 10.76
N ASP A 231 -8.97 35.87 12.02
CA ASP A 231 -8.01 36.86 12.52
C ASP A 231 -6.62 36.62 11.89
N PHE A 232 -6.22 35.35 11.75
CA PHE A 232 -4.97 35.00 11.09
C PHE A 232 -4.95 35.45 9.61
N ILE A 233 -6.06 35.27 8.88
CA ILE A 233 -6.19 35.71 7.49
C ILE A 233 -6.07 37.23 7.40
N VAL A 234 -6.68 37.97 8.31
CA VAL A 234 -6.58 39.43 8.37
C VAL A 234 -5.15 39.90 8.66
N GLU A 235 -4.46 39.22 9.58
CA GLU A 235 -3.10 39.61 10.00
C GLU A 235 -2.01 39.17 9.01
N ARG A 236 -2.11 37.97 8.44
CA ARG A 236 -1.04 37.33 7.66
C ARG A 236 -1.39 37.11 6.18
N GLY A 237 -2.64 37.26 5.81
CA GLY A 237 -3.13 37.06 4.45
C GLY A 237 -3.54 35.65 4.14
N GLU A 238 -4.34 35.50 3.08
CA GLU A 238 -4.90 34.22 2.66
C GLU A 238 -3.82 33.19 2.21
N ALA A 239 -2.76 33.64 1.55
CA ALA A 239 -1.69 32.76 1.10
C ALA A 239 -0.99 32.05 2.29
N ALA A 240 -0.64 32.81 3.33
CA ALA A 240 -0.05 32.25 4.54
C ALA A 240 -1.01 31.29 5.26
N PHE A 241 -2.32 31.59 5.25
CA PHE A 241 -3.33 30.68 5.80
C PHE A 241 -3.38 29.34 5.03
N ARG A 242 -3.35 29.37 3.70
CA ARG A 242 -3.33 28.14 2.87
C ARG A 242 -2.08 27.29 3.09
N GLU A 243 -0.95 27.90 3.38
CA GLU A 243 0.27 27.16 3.76
C GLU A 243 0.08 26.42 5.09
N GLN A 244 -0.53 27.08 6.09
CA GLN A 244 -0.82 26.44 7.38
C GLN A 244 -1.88 25.34 7.25
N GLU A 245 -2.93 25.56 6.47
CA GLU A 245 -3.97 24.57 6.16
C GLU A 245 -3.36 23.31 5.51
N THR A 246 -2.50 23.49 4.53
CA THR A 246 -1.78 22.39 3.86
C THR A 246 -0.86 21.63 4.82
N ALA A 247 -0.14 22.37 5.68
CA ALA A 247 0.74 21.76 6.69
C ALA A 247 -0.05 20.96 7.74
N GLU A 248 -1.20 21.48 8.18
CA GLU A 248 -2.07 20.79 9.14
C GLU A 248 -2.67 19.52 8.53
N LEU A 249 -3.17 19.60 7.29
CA LEU A 249 -3.65 18.43 6.56
C LEU A 249 -2.56 17.35 6.41
N ALA A 250 -1.34 17.77 6.09
CA ALA A 250 -0.21 16.84 5.99
C ALA A 250 0.12 16.18 7.35
N ASP A 251 0.01 16.91 8.46
CA ASP A 251 0.24 16.37 9.80
C ASP A 251 -0.90 15.45 10.25
N ILE A 252 -2.14 15.82 9.99
CA ILE A 252 -3.32 14.96 10.21
C ILE A 252 -3.19 13.68 9.40
N SER A 253 -2.79 13.77 8.13
CA SER A 253 -2.62 12.60 7.26
C SER A 253 -1.57 11.61 7.77
N LYS A 254 -0.51 12.10 8.41
CA LYS A 254 0.53 11.24 9.02
C LYS A 254 0.05 10.48 10.24
N ARG A 255 -0.91 11.01 10.99
CA ARG A 255 -1.42 10.38 12.22
C ARG A 255 -2.22 9.11 11.96
N SER A 256 -2.71 8.89 10.76
CA SER A 256 -3.58 7.78 10.39
C SER A 256 -2.91 6.41 10.29
N GLY A 257 -1.62 6.33 10.12
CA GLY A 257 -0.87 5.09 10.06
C GLY A 257 -0.54 4.45 11.41
N LEU A 258 -0.93 5.05 12.53
CA LEU A 258 -0.56 4.61 13.88
C LEU A 258 -1.63 3.71 14.52
N ARG A 259 -1.92 2.56 13.91
CA ARG A 259 -2.62 1.49 14.59
C ARG A 259 -1.65 0.42 15.06
N SER A 260 -1.13 0.57 16.28
CA SER A 260 -0.76 -0.59 17.07
C SER A 260 -2.04 -1.15 17.71
N GLU A 261 -2.15 -2.46 17.88
CA GLU A 261 -3.30 -3.09 18.55
C GLU A 261 -3.55 -2.60 19.99
N GLU A 262 -2.62 -1.85 20.55
CA GLU A 262 -2.69 -1.28 21.91
C GLU A 262 -3.33 0.10 21.98
N HIS A 263 -3.57 0.76 20.84
CA HIS A 263 -4.21 2.08 20.79
C HIS A 263 -5.38 2.07 19.83
N THR A 264 -6.50 1.61 20.34
CA THR A 264 -7.80 1.64 19.67
C THR A 264 -8.48 2.99 19.76
N SER A 265 -7.75 4.03 19.64
CA SER A 265 -8.36 5.31 19.41
C SER A 265 -7.57 5.95 18.38
N GLU A 266 -8.13 6.27 17.27
CA GLU A 266 -7.78 7.26 16.67
C GLU A 266 -7.48 7.48 15.36
N LEU A 267 -7.68 8.39 14.76
CA LEU A 267 -7.25 8.99 13.50
C LEU A 267 -7.09 7.98 12.39
N GLN A 268 -8.19 7.53 11.89
CA GLN A 268 -8.25 6.96 10.55
C GLN A 268 -8.49 8.10 9.57
N SER A 269 -7.56 8.57 9.18
CA SER A 269 -6.95 9.62 8.52
C SER A 269 -7.20 9.65 7.07
N LEU A 270 -7.14 10.65 6.59
CA LEU A 270 -6.96 11.32 5.34
C LEU A 270 -5.77 10.75 4.54
N HIS A 271 -5.94 9.63 3.88
CA HIS A 271 -5.13 9.25 2.75
C HIS A 271 -6.02 9.22 1.54
N SER A 272 -6.09 10.33 0.88
CA SER A 272 -6.49 10.38 -0.51
C SER A 272 -5.32 10.06 -1.38
#